data_db4a672633be2c3707de25a3bf73625b
#
_entry.id   db4a672633be2c3707de25a3bf73625b
#
_cell.length_a   1.000
_cell.length_b   1.000
_cell.length_c   1.000
_cell.angle_alpha   90.00
_cell.angle_beta   90.00
_cell.angle_gamma   90.00
#
_symmetry.space_group_name_H-M   'P 1'
#
loop_
_entity.id
_entity.type
_entity.pdbx_description
1 polymer ?
#
loop_
_entity_poly.entity_id
_entity_poly.type
_entity_poly.pdbx_seq_one_letter_code
_entity_poly.pdbx_strand_id
1 'polypeptide(L)'
;MAKLPHYHKVSRPMFSRSAAVYCLCETPLLMPIPVAAKTRLAYIDWVRGLACVLMFQTHCYDSWLSPEARQNRFFMYSQLGGTFPAPLFLFLAGVSFALVTEKLWQKNVAPGQIARTTIWRGAEIFGFGLLFRLQEYAVAWGWAPKSDLLRVDILNTIGVSMMLMGVVCWLVFAWRSAAGRLRRWTLILAAAGTALLISLSSPPLWTTWRPTWLPWPLESYVDGVHNLGVPQPGIFPIFPWTGFAFAGLALGFILQSEWARAREARMLLGLGVAGGVLIEFARWLDAEPRQFYAVYDYWHTSPSFFLIRVGMLAVILTGAYVWCKWGPGLWGFSPLIQLGQASLLVYWVHIEFVYGRVSILPKHRMTIGGASAGLLVITLAMLALAYVRTKLKGRGVEWMPWLHRAPAPLPR
;
A
#
# COMPACT_ATOMS: atom_id res chain seq x y z
N MET A 1 -73.46 4.45 -14.62
CA MET A 1 -74.06 4.07 -13.31
C MET A 1 -72.96 3.71 -12.35
N ALA A 2 -72.66 4.62 -11.44
CA ALA A 2 -73.01 4.67 -10.03
C ALA A 2 -72.09 3.65 -9.23
N LYS A 3 -71.35 3.96 -8.19
CA LYS A 3 -71.32 5.05 -7.20
C LYS A 3 -70.06 4.93 -6.40
N LEU A 4 -69.36 5.99 -6.07
CA LEU A 4 -68.53 6.14 -4.84
C LEU A 4 -69.48 6.23 -3.63
N PRO A 5 -69.05 5.89 -2.41
CA PRO A 5 -68.73 6.94 -1.44
C PRO A 5 -67.66 6.50 -0.40
N HIS A 6 -67.08 7.29 0.33
CA HIS A 6 -67.12 8.29 1.32
C HIS A 6 -65.92 8.27 2.27
N TYR A 7 -65.39 9.42 2.53
CA TYR A 7 -64.46 9.81 3.60
C TYR A 7 -64.94 9.46 5.00
N HIS A 8 -63.98 9.14 5.90
CA HIS A 8 -64.12 9.52 7.30
C HIS A 8 -62.79 10.05 7.86
N LYS A 9 -62.85 11.33 8.26
CA LYS A 9 -61.94 12.04 9.15
C LYS A 9 -62.26 11.68 10.58
N VAL A 10 -61.26 11.42 11.44
CA VAL A 10 -61.34 11.63 12.92
C VAL A 10 -59.95 11.98 13.42
N SER A 11 -59.75 13.21 13.67
CA SER A 11 -59.44 14.04 14.86
C SER A 11 -58.38 13.50 15.86
N ARG A 12 -57.41 14.43 16.07
CA ARG A 12 -56.47 14.41 17.21
C ARG A 12 -57.17 14.67 18.55
N PRO A 13 -56.56 14.29 19.67
CA PRO A 13 -56.55 15.21 20.80
C PRO A 13 -55.18 15.60 21.31
N MET A 14 -55.21 16.76 21.94
CA MET A 14 -54.18 17.61 22.54
C MET A 14 -53.74 17.11 23.94
N PHE A 15 -52.48 17.46 24.24
CA PHE A 15 -51.92 17.87 25.52
C PHE A 15 -52.10 17.03 26.80
N SER A 16 -50.99 16.65 27.41
CA SER A 16 -50.75 16.91 28.84
C SER A 16 -49.24 17.01 29.13
N ARG A 17 -48.85 18.13 29.75
CA ARG A 17 -47.56 18.38 30.41
C ARG A 17 -47.59 17.69 31.79
N SER A 18 -46.49 17.06 32.21
CA SER A 18 -45.91 17.31 33.53
C SER A 18 -44.68 16.47 33.82
N ALA A 19 -43.74 17.18 34.43
CA ALA A 19 -42.78 16.82 35.47
C ALA A 19 -41.44 16.22 35.04
N ALA A 20 -40.46 17.10 35.16
CA ALA A 20 -39.04 16.84 35.29
C ALA A 20 -38.75 16.06 36.58
N VAL A 21 -37.93 15.01 36.46
CA VAL A 21 -37.08 14.56 37.58
C VAL A 21 -35.67 14.35 37.02
N TYR A 22 -34.75 15.09 37.60
CA TYR A 22 -33.31 14.98 37.42
C TYR A 22 -32.83 13.63 37.91
N CYS A 23 -32.13 12.89 37.08
CA CYS A 23 -31.13 11.92 37.51
C CYS A 23 -29.83 12.19 36.76
N LEU A 24 -28.94 12.92 37.43
CA LEU A 24 -27.51 12.98 37.14
C LEU A 24 -26.91 11.63 37.53
N CYS A 25 -26.07 11.14 36.66
CA CYS A 25 -25.03 10.11 36.74
C CYS A 25 -25.26 8.99 35.73
N GLU A 26 -24.59 9.15 34.63
CA GLU A 26 -23.82 8.08 34.00
C GLU A 26 -23.05 8.66 32.81
N THR A 27 -21.74 8.73 32.96
CA THR A 27 -20.77 9.00 31.90
C THR A 27 -20.79 7.85 30.89
N PRO A 28 -21.13 8.05 29.64
CA PRO A 28 -20.84 7.05 28.60
C PRO A 28 -19.48 7.37 27.98
N LEU A 29 -18.43 6.92 28.63
CA LEU A 29 -17.13 6.69 28.01
C LEU A 29 -17.20 5.36 27.27
N LEU A 30 -17.75 5.34 26.08
CA LEU A 30 -17.57 4.33 25.03
C LEU A 30 -18.78 4.40 24.09
N MET A 31 -18.77 5.40 23.20
CA MET A 31 -19.68 5.31 22.07
C MET A 31 -19.26 4.11 21.20
N PRO A 32 -20.17 3.19 20.87
CA PRO A 32 -19.90 2.18 19.85
C PRO A 32 -19.65 2.91 18.53
N ILE A 33 -18.50 2.63 17.93
CA ILE A 33 -18.16 3.10 16.58
C ILE A 33 -19.28 2.64 15.64
N PRO A 34 -19.87 3.54 14.84
CA PRO A 34 -20.89 3.14 13.90
C PRO A 34 -20.37 2.03 13.00
N VAL A 35 -21.02 0.88 12.99
CA VAL A 35 -20.78 -0.25 12.09
C VAL A 35 -21.24 0.17 10.67
N ALA A 36 -20.56 1.12 10.09
CA ALA A 36 -20.74 1.57 8.71
C ALA A 36 -19.46 1.39 7.93
N ALA A 37 -19.02 0.13 7.77
CA ALA A 37 -18.02 -0.22 6.78
C ALA A 37 -18.05 -1.72 6.45
N LYS A 38 -19.17 -2.22 5.97
CA LYS A 38 -19.34 -3.61 5.48
C LYS A 38 -18.49 -3.97 4.24
N THR A 39 -17.53 -3.15 3.82
CA THR A 39 -16.72 -3.38 2.61
C THR A 39 -15.21 -3.15 2.79
N ARG A 40 -14.73 -2.78 3.95
CA ARG A 40 -13.30 -2.52 4.16
C ARG A 40 -12.64 -3.66 4.92
N LEU A 41 -11.63 -4.27 4.32
CA LEU A 41 -10.90 -5.38 4.92
C LEU A 41 -9.91 -4.82 5.96
N ALA A 42 -10.26 -4.92 7.25
CA ALA A 42 -9.49 -4.33 8.35
C ALA A 42 -8.03 -4.81 8.39
N TYR A 43 -7.78 -6.07 8.06
CA TYR A 43 -6.44 -6.64 8.03
C TYR A 43 -5.55 -6.02 6.94
N ILE A 44 -6.12 -5.52 5.83
CA ILE A 44 -5.36 -4.78 4.80
C ILE A 44 -4.89 -3.43 5.35
N ASP A 45 -5.77 -2.70 6.04
CA ASP A 45 -5.38 -1.44 6.69
C ASP A 45 -4.38 -1.69 7.83
N TRP A 46 -4.52 -2.78 8.56
CA TRP A 46 -3.57 -3.18 9.61
C TRP A 46 -2.17 -3.42 9.04
N VAL A 47 -2.05 -4.21 7.95
CA VAL A 47 -0.75 -4.46 7.28
C VAL A 47 -0.17 -3.17 6.70
N ARG A 48 -1.01 -2.28 6.17
CA ARG A 48 -0.56 -0.96 5.69
C ARG A 48 0.00 -0.11 6.83
N GLY A 49 -0.60 -0.18 8.01
CA GLY A 49 -0.08 0.47 9.22
C GLY A 49 1.22 -0.14 9.73
N LEU A 50 1.34 -1.46 9.68
CA LEU A 50 2.61 -2.15 9.96
C LEU A 50 3.71 -1.67 9.01
N ALA A 51 3.41 -1.56 7.72
CA ALA A 51 4.35 -1.02 6.74
C ALA A 51 4.78 0.42 7.08
N CYS A 52 3.87 1.27 7.60
CA CYS A 52 4.22 2.62 8.08
C CYS A 52 5.19 2.56 9.26
N VAL A 53 4.95 1.72 10.25
CA VAL A 53 5.84 1.62 11.44
C VAL A 53 7.23 1.12 11.05
N LEU A 54 7.31 0.08 10.21
CA LEU A 54 8.59 -0.43 9.69
C LEU A 54 9.32 0.63 8.84
N MET A 55 8.59 1.41 8.07
CA MET A 55 9.13 2.53 7.31
C MET A 55 9.69 3.63 8.23
N PHE A 56 8.96 4.02 9.28
CA PHE A 56 9.47 4.99 10.26
C PHE A 56 10.75 4.48 10.92
N GLN A 57 10.79 3.22 11.32
CA GLN A 57 11.99 2.61 11.90
C GLN A 57 13.18 2.68 10.95
N THR A 58 12.99 2.30 9.68
CA THR A 58 14.04 2.32 8.67
C THR A 58 14.59 3.74 8.49
N HIS A 59 13.71 4.71 8.28
CA HIS A 59 14.11 6.09 8.01
C HIS A 59 14.75 6.77 9.23
N CYS A 60 14.20 6.56 10.43
CA CYS A 60 14.78 7.11 11.67
C CYS A 60 16.19 6.57 11.91
N TYR A 61 16.40 5.27 11.74
CA TYR A 61 17.72 4.67 11.94
C TYR A 61 18.69 5.06 10.84
N ASP A 62 18.23 5.15 9.60
CA ASP A 62 19.07 5.61 8.50
C ASP A 62 19.49 7.08 8.67
N SER A 63 18.60 7.96 9.05
CA SER A 63 18.92 9.38 9.19
C SER A 63 19.75 9.70 10.43
N TRP A 64 19.47 9.06 11.58
CA TRP A 64 19.98 9.55 12.86
C TRP A 64 21.11 8.76 13.47
N LEU A 65 21.23 7.44 13.20
CA LEU A 65 22.27 6.61 13.82
C LEU A 65 23.67 7.03 13.38
N SER A 66 24.57 7.11 14.36
CA SER A 66 25.99 7.31 14.10
C SER A 66 26.61 6.11 13.36
N PRO A 67 27.71 6.30 12.63
CA PRO A 67 28.43 5.19 11.97
C PRO A 67 28.78 4.04 12.92
N GLU A 68 29.16 4.35 14.15
CA GLU A 68 29.51 3.37 15.18
C GLU A 68 28.28 2.58 15.64
N ALA A 69 27.15 3.26 15.85
CA ALA A 69 25.89 2.61 16.23
C ALA A 69 25.38 1.66 15.16
N ARG A 70 25.66 1.93 13.89
CA ARG A 70 25.27 1.06 12.75
C ARG A 70 26.05 -0.25 12.68
N GLN A 71 27.17 -0.37 13.39
CA GLN A 71 27.94 -1.64 13.49
C GLN A 71 27.34 -2.60 14.53
N ASN A 72 26.36 -2.18 15.31
CA ASN A 72 25.73 -3.00 16.33
C ASN A 72 24.83 -4.09 15.70
N ARG A 73 24.88 -5.30 16.28
CA ARG A 73 24.05 -6.45 15.85
C ARG A 73 22.54 -6.11 15.84
N PHE A 74 22.07 -5.33 16.80
CA PHE A 74 20.68 -4.89 16.84
C PHE A 74 20.30 -4.11 15.57
N PHE A 75 21.15 -3.16 15.13
CA PHE A 75 20.90 -2.44 13.88
C PHE A 75 20.88 -3.39 12.69
N MET A 76 21.85 -4.32 12.59
CA MET A 76 21.88 -5.28 11.48
C MET A 76 20.60 -6.13 11.40
N TYR A 77 20.09 -6.63 12.52
CA TYR A 77 18.82 -7.36 12.55
C TYR A 77 17.63 -6.46 12.24
N SER A 78 17.64 -5.22 12.68
CA SER A 78 16.55 -4.27 12.39
C SER A 78 16.42 -3.94 10.90
N GLN A 79 17.52 -4.05 10.12
CA GLN A 79 17.51 -3.87 8.67
C GLN A 79 16.67 -4.94 7.96
N LEU A 80 16.52 -6.14 8.52
CA LEU A 80 15.60 -7.15 7.99
C LEU A 80 14.16 -6.61 7.97
N GLY A 81 13.73 -5.93 9.04
CA GLY A 81 12.45 -5.22 9.08
C GLY A 81 12.34 -4.13 8.01
N GLY A 82 13.44 -3.40 7.77
CA GLY A 82 13.53 -2.33 6.78
C GLY A 82 13.39 -2.79 5.32
N THR A 83 13.51 -4.08 5.04
CA THR A 83 13.31 -4.62 3.69
C THR A 83 11.83 -4.77 3.29
N PHE A 84 10.89 -4.64 4.24
CA PHE A 84 9.48 -4.91 4.02
C PHE A 84 8.60 -3.72 3.62
N PRO A 85 8.82 -2.47 4.02
CA PRO A 85 7.89 -1.37 3.76
C PRO A 85 7.52 -1.24 2.29
N ALA A 86 8.50 -1.17 1.40
CA ALA A 86 8.27 -0.99 -0.02
C ALA A 86 7.54 -2.18 -0.67
N PRO A 87 7.96 -3.45 -0.48
CA PRO A 87 7.18 -4.61 -0.93
C PRO A 87 5.76 -4.64 -0.39
N LEU A 88 5.54 -4.31 0.90
CA LEU A 88 4.20 -4.26 1.50
C LEU A 88 3.31 -3.22 0.83
N PHE A 89 3.80 -1.99 0.64
CA PHE A 89 3.01 -0.94 -0.01
C PHE A 89 2.65 -1.30 -1.45
N LEU A 90 3.59 -1.81 -2.24
CA LEU A 90 3.36 -2.24 -3.61
C LEU A 90 2.37 -3.40 -3.68
N PHE A 91 2.56 -4.42 -2.86
CA PHE A 91 1.68 -5.57 -2.78
C PHE A 91 0.24 -5.16 -2.41
N LEU A 92 0.09 -4.33 -1.38
CA LEU A 92 -1.21 -3.82 -0.95
C LEU A 92 -1.83 -2.85 -1.96
N ALA A 93 -1.04 -2.13 -2.75
CA ALA A 93 -1.53 -1.36 -3.88
C ALA A 93 -2.15 -2.28 -4.93
N GLY A 94 -1.50 -3.40 -5.26
CA GLY A 94 -2.03 -4.43 -6.16
C GLY A 94 -3.33 -5.06 -5.66
N VAL A 95 -3.36 -5.48 -4.37
CA VAL A 95 -4.60 -5.98 -3.74
C VAL A 95 -5.72 -4.94 -3.84
N SER A 96 -5.44 -3.70 -3.45
CA SER A 96 -6.44 -2.62 -3.48
C SER A 96 -6.91 -2.32 -4.90
N PHE A 97 -6.01 -2.39 -5.89
CA PHE A 97 -6.34 -2.23 -7.31
C PHE A 97 -7.32 -3.31 -7.78
N ALA A 98 -7.09 -4.57 -7.45
CA ALA A 98 -8.01 -5.67 -7.77
C ALA A 98 -9.41 -5.44 -7.17
N LEU A 99 -9.46 -5.00 -5.89
CA LEU A 99 -10.74 -4.71 -5.20
C LEU A 99 -11.53 -3.61 -5.92
N VAL A 100 -10.87 -2.55 -6.36
CA VAL A 100 -11.50 -1.44 -7.10
C VAL A 100 -11.96 -1.90 -8.48
N THR A 101 -11.11 -2.61 -9.22
CA THR A 101 -11.40 -3.14 -10.56
C THR A 101 -12.62 -4.07 -10.52
N GLU A 102 -12.66 -5.00 -9.58
CA GLU A 102 -13.79 -5.92 -9.42
C GLU A 102 -15.09 -5.18 -9.05
N LYS A 103 -15.01 -4.18 -8.16
CA LYS A 103 -16.18 -3.35 -7.80
C LYS A 103 -16.73 -2.57 -8.99
N LEU A 104 -15.86 -2.00 -9.82
CA LEU A 104 -16.29 -1.30 -11.05
C LEU A 104 -16.90 -2.29 -12.05
N TRP A 105 -16.30 -3.46 -12.17
CA TRP A 105 -16.81 -4.53 -13.00
C TRP A 105 -18.22 -4.99 -12.58
N GLN A 106 -18.43 -5.22 -11.28
CA GLN A 106 -19.74 -5.61 -10.73
C GLN A 106 -20.82 -4.54 -10.94
N LYS A 107 -20.43 -3.27 -11.16
CA LYS A 107 -21.30 -2.18 -11.55
C LYS A 107 -21.53 -2.07 -13.07
N ASN A 108 -21.10 -3.07 -13.85
CA ASN A 108 -21.18 -3.10 -15.31
C ASN A 108 -20.51 -1.91 -16.01
N VAL A 109 -19.44 -1.35 -15.41
CA VAL A 109 -18.64 -0.28 -16.04
C VAL A 109 -17.87 -0.88 -17.22
N ALA A 110 -17.85 -0.18 -18.36
CA ALA A 110 -17.18 -0.65 -19.57
C ALA A 110 -15.66 -0.86 -19.33
N PRO A 111 -15.03 -1.91 -19.92
CA PRO A 111 -13.60 -2.21 -19.72
C PRO A 111 -12.66 -1.04 -19.97
N GLY A 112 -12.87 -0.28 -21.04
CA GLY A 112 -12.06 0.91 -21.36
C GLY A 112 -12.20 2.02 -20.31
N GLN A 113 -13.35 2.17 -19.68
CA GLN A 113 -13.58 3.14 -18.63
C GLN A 113 -12.94 2.69 -17.31
N ILE A 114 -12.96 1.39 -17.01
CA ILE A 114 -12.24 0.82 -15.86
C ILE A 114 -10.74 1.10 -16.04
N ALA A 115 -10.17 0.78 -17.20
CA ALA A 115 -8.77 1.01 -17.51
C ALA A 115 -8.41 2.50 -17.36
N ARG A 116 -9.18 3.38 -17.99
CA ARG A 116 -8.96 4.84 -17.89
C ARG A 116 -8.96 5.31 -16.43
N THR A 117 -9.94 4.89 -15.64
CA THR A 117 -10.05 5.29 -14.23
C THR A 117 -8.85 4.82 -13.41
N THR A 118 -8.42 3.58 -13.62
CA THR A 118 -7.32 2.98 -12.85
C THR A 118 -5.96 3.50 -13.28
N ILE A 119 -5.74 3.70 -14.59
CA ILE A 119 -4.52 4.31 -15.16
C ILE A 119 -4.40 5.76 -14.70
N TRP A 120 -5.49 6.53 -14.76
CA TRP A 120 -5.49 7.92 -14.30
C TRP A 120 -5.14 8.02 -12.82
N ARG A 121 -5.70 7.11 -12.00
CA ARG A 121 -5.35 7.05 -10.57
C ARG A 121 -3.86 6.73 -10.35
N GLY A 122 -3.28 5.86 -11.17
CA GLY A 122 -1.84 5.61 -11.17
C GLY A 122 -1.04 6.87 -11.54
N ALA A 123 -1.47 7.60 -12.55
CA ALA A 123 -0.84 8.85 -12.97
C ALA A 123 -0.93 9.95 -11.90
N GLU A 124 -2.05 10.04 -11.16
CA GLU A 124 -2.17 10.94 -10.01
C GLU A 124 -1.13 10.62 -8.93
N ILE A 125 -0.97 9.34 -8.56
CA ILE A 125 0.02 8.91 -7.56
C ILE A 125 1.43 9.18 -8.05
N PHE A 126 1.70 8.94 -9.33
CA PHE A 126 2.97 9.28 -9.97
C PHE A 126 3.26 10.78 -9.87
N GLY A 127 2.26 11.62 -10.19
CA GLY A 127 2.36 13.07 -10.05
C GLY A 127 2.63 13.53 -8.61
N PHE A 128 2.01 12.86 -7.62
CA PHE A 128 2.35 13.10 -6.22
C PHE A 128 3.80 12.73 -5.89
N GLY A 129 4.33 11.66 -6.46
CA GLY A 129 5.76 11.32 -6.32
C GLY A 129 6.66 12.42 -6.86
N LEU A 130 6.35 13.00 -8.03
CA LEU A 130 7.09 14.12 -8.58
C LEU A 130 6.95 15.39 -7.72
N LEU A 131 5.77 15.69 -7.24
CA LEU A 131 5.52 16.82 -6.34
C LEU A 131 6.29 16.66 -5.01
N PHE A 132 6.35 15.46 -4.48
CA PHE A 132 7.14 15.13 -3.30
C PHE A 132 8.64 15.38 -3.54
N ARG A 133 9.19 14.91 -4.68
CA ARG A 133 10.58 15.18 -5.05
C ARG A 133 10.88 16.66 -5.24
N LEU A 134 9.94 17.41 -5.83
CA LEU A 134 10.06 18.86 -5.97
C LEU A 134 10.11 19.56 -4.60
N GLN A 135 9.26 19.15 -3.66
CA GLN A 135 9.25 19.67 -2.31
C GLN A 135 10.57 19.36 -1.59
N GLU A 136 11.04 18.09 -1.62
CA GLU A 136 12.31 17.66 -1.04
C GLU A 136 13.48 18.51 -1.57
N TYR A 137 13.52 18.70 -2.91
CA TYR A 137 14.54 19.53 -3.55
C TYR A 137 14.45 20.99 -3.11
N ALA A 138 13.23 21.56 -3.02
CA ALA A 138 13.04 22.94 -2.57
C ALA A 138 13.48 23.14 -1.12
N VAL A 139 13.18 22.19 -0.24
CA VAL A 139 13.64 22.19 1.17
C VAL A 139 15.16 22.06 1.24
N ALA A 140 15.75 21.29 0.35
CA ALA A 140 17.18 21.03 0.25
C ALA A 140 17.91 22.05 -0.66
N TRP A 141 17.29 23.17 -1.04
CA TRP A 141 17.85 24.14 -1.95
C TRP A 141 19.25 24.62 -1.53
N GLY A 142 20.17 24.60 -2.50
CA GLY A 142 21.57 25.03 -2.32
C GLY A 142 22.55 23.92 -1.94
N TRP A 143 22.08 22.72 -1.57
CA TRP A 143 22.96 21.58 -1.24
C TRP A 143 22.57 20.25 -1.90
N ALA A 144 21.32 20.09 -2.34
CA ALA A 144 20.90 18.90 -3.09
C ALA A 144 21.30 19.01 -4.57
N PRO A 145 21.78 17.93 -5.20
CA PRO A 145 22.06 17.92 -6.63
C PRO A 145 20.76 17.99 -7.44
N LYS A 146 20.80 18.64 -8.62
CA LYS A 146 19.62 18.75 -9.51
C LYS A 146 19.05 17.39 -9.96
N SER A 147 19.88 16.35 -9.97
CA SER A 147 19.48 14.98 -10.27
C SER A 147 18.45 14.43 -9.29
N ASP A 148 18.40 14.93 -8.05
CA ASP A 148 17.42 14.50 -7.05
C ASP A 148 15.97 14.83 -7.42
N LEU A 149 15.73 15.81 -8.28
CA LEU A 149 14.41 16.11 -8.84
C LEU A 149 13.81 14.94 -9.63
N LEU A 150 14.66 14.15 -10.30
CA LEU A 150 14.26 13.04 -11.16
C LEU A 150 14.53 11.67 -10.53
N ARG A 151 14.89 11.65 -9.25
CA ARG A 151 15.13 10.44 -8.50
C ARG A 151 13.82 9.61 -8.37
N VAL A 152 13.92 8.32 -8.65
CA VAL A 152 12.75 7.42 -8.55
C VAL A 152 12.42 7.15 -7.08
N ASP A 153 11.24 7.59 -6.67
CA ASP A 153 10.69 7.37 -5.35
C ASP A 153 9.66 6.22 -5.37
N ILE A 154 9.34 5.67 -4.20
CA ILE A 154 8.35 4.60 -4.05
C ILE A 154 6.96 5.02 -4.59
N LEU A 155 6.56 6.28 -4.44
CA LEU A 155 5.29 6.77 -4.97
C LEU A 155 5.27 6.75 -6.50
N ASN A 156 6.40 7.08 -7.16
CA ASN A 156 6.53 6.98 -8.60
C ASN A 156 6.36 5.53 -9.05
N THR A 157 7.01 4.60 -8.37
CA THR A 157 6.93 3.16 -8.68
C THR A 157 5.54 2.59 -8.44
N ILE A 158 4.85 2.99 -7.35
CA ILE A 158 3.45 2.62 -7.13
C ILE A 158 2.57 3.16 -8.26
N GLY A 159 2.76 4.42 -8.66
CA GLY A 159 2.01 5.05 -9.75
C GLY A 159 2.19 4.32 -11.08
N VAL A 160 3.44 4.04 -11.48
CA VAL A 160 3.77 3.27 -12.70
C VAL A 160 3.20 1.86 -12.60
N SER A 161 3.35 1.19 -11.45
CA SER A 161 2.78 -0.14 -11.24
C SER A 161 1.27 -0.17 -11.45
N MET A 162 0.56 0.85 -10.94
CA MET A 162 -0.90 0.97 -11.14
C MET A 162 -1.27 1.21 -12.60
N MET A 163 -0.50 2.02 -13.33
CA MET A 163 -0.73 2.23 -14.76
C MET A 163 -0.52 0.92 -15.54
N LEU A 164 0.56 0.20 -15.27
CA LEU A 164 0.85 -1.10 -15.91
C LEU A 164 -0.22 -2.16 -15.57
N MET A 165 -0.65 -2.25 -14.32
CA MET A 165 -1.76 -3.13 -13.92
C MET A 165 -3.05 -2.77 -14.66
N GLY A 166 -3.33 -1.48 -14.86
CA GLY A 166 -4.47 -1.00 -15.65
C GLY A 166 -4.41 -1.47 -17.11
N VAL A 167 -3.24 -1.38 -17.73
CA VAL A 167 -3.01 -1.86 -19.10
C VAL A 167 -3.19 -3.38 -19.19
N VAL A 168 -2.58 -4.16 -18.30
CA VAL A 168 -2.69 -5.63 -18.30
C VAL A 168 -4.15 -6.07 -18.10
N CYS A 169 -4.87 -5.47 -17.15
CA CYS A 169 -6.29 -5.77 -16.96
C CYS A 169 -7.12 -5.40 -18.20
N TRP A 170 -6.85 -4.26 -18.82
CA TRP A 170 -7.54 -3.85 -20.04
C TRP A 170 -7.30 -4.81 -21.20
N LEU A 171 -6.06 -5.27 -21.42
CA LEU A 171 -5.73 -6.25 -22.45
C LEU A 171 -6.48 -7.57 -22.24
N VAL A 172 -6.57 -8.05 -20.99
CA VAL A 172 -7.34 -9.25 -20.67
C VAL A 172 -8.84 -9.04 -20.93
N PHE A 173 -9.39 -7.88 -20.58
CA PHE A 173 -10.80 -7.56 -20.87
C PHE A 173 -11.09 -7.42 -22.36
N ALA A 174 -10.17 -6.84 -23.13
CA ALA A 174 -10.32 -6.68 -24.58
C ALA A 174 -10.19 -8.01 -25.33
N TRP A 175 -9.30 -8.89 -24.88
CA TRP A 175 -9.04 -10.16 -25.57
C TRP A 175 -10.05 -11.25 -25.23
N ARG A 176 -10.66 -11.23 -24.03
CA ARG A 176 -11.61 -12.24 -23.58
C ARG A 176 -12.99 -11.65 -23.35
N SER A 177 -13.85 -11.80 -24.36
CA SER A 177 -15.29 -11.57 -24.24
C SER A 177 -15.98 -12.56 -23.29
N ALA A 178 -15.25 -13.55 -22.75
CA ALA A 178 -15.78 -14.61 -21.90
C ALA A 178 -16.21 -14.09 -20.53
N ALA A 179 -17.43 -14.45 -20.13
CA ALA A 179 -18.03 -14.06 -18.86
C ALA A 179 -17.46 -14.78 -17.64
N GLY A 180 -17.41 -14.12 -16.50
CA GLY A 180 -17.39 -14.74 -15.20
C GLY A 180 -16.05 -15.37 -14.77
N ARG A 181 -16.10 -16.66 -14.43
CA ARG A 181 -14.99 -17.40 -13.79
C ARG A 181 -13.73 -17.48 -14.64
N LEU A 182 -13.87 -17.73 -15.95
CA LEU A 182 -12.72 -17.89 -16.86
C LEU A 182 -11.90 -16.62 -16.95
N ARG A 183 -12.55 -15.45 -17.03
CA ARG A 183 -11.85 -14.17 -17.06
C ARG A 183 -11.11 -13.89 -15.76
N ARG A 184 -11.68 -14.20 -14.58
CA ARG A 184 -10.99 -14.02 -13.30
C ARG A 184 -9.71 -14.85 -13.25
N TRP A 185 -9.75 -16.10 -13.68
CA TRP A 185 -8.55 -16.93 -13.78
C TRP A 185 -7.52 -16.36 -14.76
N THR A 186 -7.97 -15.81 -15.90
CA THR A 186 -7.06 -15.15 -16.85
C THR A 186 -6.39 -13.94 -16.21
N LEU A 187 -7.11 -13.10 -15.43
CA LEU A 187 -6.55 -11.97 -14.71
C LEU A 187 -5.53 -12.41 -13.64
N ILE A 188 -5.84 -13.48 -12.89
CA ILE A 188 -4.93 -14.04 -11.89
C ILE A 188 -3.66 -14.54 -12.55
N LEU A 189 -3.77 -15.33 -13.61
CA LEU A 189 -2.63 -15.89 -14.34
C LEU A 189 -1.80 -14.81 -15.04
N ALA A 190 -2.45 -13.81 -15.65
CA ALA A 190 -1.76 -12.67 -16.26
C ALA A 190 -0.99 -11.87 -15.20
N ALA A 191 -1.61 -11.60 -14.04
CA ALA A 191 -0.93 -10.89 -12.97
C ALA A 191 0.23 -11.70 -12.38
N ALA A 192 0.03 -12.97 -12.06
CA ALA A 192 1.08 -13.84 -11.54
C ALA A 192 2.22 -14.04 -12.55
N GLY A 193 1.87 -14.24 -13.82
CA GLY A 193 2.85 -14.36 -14.92
C GLY A 193 3.67 -13.09 -15.11
N THR A 194 3.02 -11.91 -15.04
CA THR A 194 3.73 -10.62 -15.11
C THR A 194 4.66 -10.42 -13.90
N ALA A 195 4.21 -10.77 -12.67
CA ALA A 195 5.06 -10.71 -11.48
C ALA A 195 6.31 -11.58 -11.64
N LEU A 196 6.13 -12.80 -12.12
CA LEU A 196 7.23 -13.73 -12.37
C LEU A 196 8.16 -13.25 -13.48
N LEU A 197 7.59 -12.76 -14.59
CA LEU A 197 8.36 -12.20 -15.72
C LEU A 197 9.24 -11.03 -15.26
N ILE A 198 8.69 -10.09 -14.48
CA ILE A 198 9.43 -8.96 -13.92
C ILE A 198 10.56 -9.47 -13.03
N SER A 199 10.30 -10.43 -12.15
CA SER A 199 11.30 -11.00 -11.26
C SER A 199 12.43 -11.68 -12.05
N LEU A 200 12.10 -12.51 -13.02
CA LEU A 200 13.06 -13.22 -13.87
C LEU A 200 13.86 -12.29 -14.79
N SER A 201 13.29 -11.17 -15.22
CA SER A 201 13.98 -10.18 -16.04
C SER A 201 14.90 -9.25 -15.25
N SER A 202 14.77 -9.21 -13.92
CA SER A 202 15.52 -8.26 -13.08
C SER A 202 17.02 -8.48 -13.09
N PRO A 203 17.57 -9.72 -12.94
CA PRO A 203 19.01 -9.92 -12.99
C PRO A 203 19.67 -9.43 -14.28
N PRO A 204 19.23 -9.85 -15.49
CA PRO A 204 19.88 -9.39 -16.71
C PRO A 204 19.72 -7.88 -16.94
N LEU A 205 18.58 -7.28 -16.59
CA LEU A 205 18.36 -5.83 -16.75
C LEU A 205 19.25 -4.98 -15.85
N TRP A 206 19.68 -5.51 -14.71
CA TRP A 206 20.60 -4.83 -13.81
C TRP A 206 22.08 -5.11 -14.10
N THR A 207 22.39 -6.10 -14.94
CA THR A 207 23.76 -6.55 -15.19
C THR A 207 24.12 -6.54 -16.68
N THR A 208 23.76 -7.60 -17.41
CA THR A 208 24.21 -7.86 -18.79
C THR A 208 23.45 -7.10 -19.87
N TRP A 209 22.18 -6.78 -19.63
CA TRP A 209 21.27 -6.14 -20.60
C TRP A 209 20.81 -4.76 -20.13
N ARG A 210 21.65 -4.08 -19.40
CA ARG A 210 21.31 -2.72 -18.94
C ARG A 210 20.97 -1.83 -20.13
N PRO A 211 19.83 -1.10 -20.07
CA PRO A 211 19.41 -0.21 -21.16
C PRO A 211 20.15 1.13 -21.14
N THR A 212 21.49 1.10 -21.15
CA THR A 212 22.38 2.27 -21.08
C THR A 212 22.23 3.24 -22.26
N TRP A 213 21.49 2.83 -23.30
CA TRP A 213 21.10 3.68 -24.43
C TRP A 213 19.94 4.63 -24.08
N LEU A 214 19.23 4.41 -22.97
CA LEU A 214 18.21 5.33 -22.50
C LEU A 214 18.83 6.54 -21.79
N PRO A 215 18.20 7.71 -21.88
CA PRO A 215 18.54 8.81 -20.97
C PRO A 215 18.42 8.36 -19.51
N TRP A 216 19.38 8.75 -18.66
CA TRP A 216 19.47 8.28 -17.29
C TRP A 216 18.15 8.41 -16.46
N PRO A 217 17.29 9.44 -16.65
CA PRO A 217 16.03 9.49 -15.91
C PRO A 217 15.08 8.34 -16.27
N LEU A 218 15.09 7.85 -17.51
CA LEU A 218 14.30 6.71 -17.96
C LEU A 218 14.94 5.37 -17.54
N GLU A 219 16.27 5.25 -17.70
CA GLU A 219 17.03 4.09 -17.26
C GLU A 219 16.82 3.86 -15.75
N SER A 220 16.78 4.93 -14.93
CA SER A 220 16.57 4.85 -13.49
C SER A 220 15.22 4.23 -13.10
N TYR A 221 14.20 4.32 -13.95
CA TYR A 221 12.95 3.59 -13.76
C TYR A 221 13.08 2.10 -14.07
N VAL A 222 13.99 1.70 -14.92
CA VAL A 222 14.16 0.29 -15.30
C VAL A 222 15.03 -0.46 -14.29
N ASP A 223 16.26 0.01 -14.06
CA ASP A 223 17.27 -0.71 -13.29
C ASP A 223 17.91 0.10 -12.14
N GLY A 224 17.47 1.34 -11.93
CA GLY A 224 17.94 2.17 -10.83
C GLY A 224 19.28 2.86 -11.04
N VAL A 225 19.81 2.88 -12.23
CA VAL A 225 21.07 3.51 -12.73
C VAL A 225 22.13 3.86 -11.69
N HIS A 226 23.33 3.35 -11.91
CA HIS A 226 24.52 3.67 -11.12
C HIS A 226 25.69 4.17 -11.98
N ASN A 227 25.44 4.64 -13.21
CA ASN A 227 26.45 4.98 -14.20
C ASN A 227 26.83 6.47 -14.25
N LEU A 228 26.31 7.29 -13.34
CA LEU A 228 26.60 8.73 -13.31
C LEU A 228 27.84 9.11 -12.47
N GLY A 229 28.61 8.12 -12.00
CA GLY A 229 29.77 8.34 -11.13
C GLY A 229 29.42 8.84 -9.70
N VAL A 230 28.16 9.15 -9.45
CA VAL A 230 27.61 9.48 -8.13
C VAL A 230 26.56 8.43 -7.82
N PRO A 231 26.52 7.87 -6.61
CA PRO A 231 25.45 6.95 -6.21
C PRO A 231 24.10 7.66 -6.44
N GLN A 232 23.44 7.33 -7.54
CA GLN A 232 22.08 7.75 -7.82
C GLN A 232 21.20 6.56 -7.49
N PRO A 233 20.75 6.42 -6.27
CA PRO A 233 19.91 5.30 -5.98
C PRO A 233 18.53 5.58 -6.57
N GLY A 234 18.26 5.06 -7.75
CA GLY A 234 16.93 4.66 -8.12
C GLY A 234 16.56 3.52 -7.18
N ILE A 235 16.19 3.86 -5.94
CA ILE A 235 16.02 2.89 -4.85
C ILE A 235 14.89 1.91 -5.18
N PHE A 236 13.94 2.33 -6.01
CA PHE A 236 12.72 1.58 -6.32
C PHE A 236 12.44 1.51 -7.83
N PRO A 237 13.35 0.97 -8.68
CA PRO A 237 13.06 0.79 -10.10
C PRO A 237 11.90 -0.18 -10.33
N ILE A 238 11.36 -0.20 -11.55
CA ILE A 238 10.28 -1.11 -11.95
C ILE A 238 10.68 -2.57 -11.72
N PHE A 239 11.92 -2.93 -12.04
CA PHE A 239 12.48 -4.26 -11.85
C PHE A 239 13.33 -4.33 -10.58
N PRO A 240 12.99 -5.17 -9.58
CA PRO A 240 11.85 -6.12 -9.49
C PRO A 240 10.60 -5.55 -8.81
N TRP A 241 10.60 -4.30 -8.38
CA TRP A 241 9.64 -3.75 -7.41
C TRP A 241 8.18 -3.85 -7.85
N THR A 242 7.88 -3.57 -9.13
CA THR A 242 6.54 -3.70 -9.70
C THR A 242 6.00 -5.13 -9.63
N GLY A 243 6.88 -6.14 -9.61
CA GLY A 243 6.50 -7.53 -9.40
C GLY A 243 5.68 -7.77 -8.12
N PHE A 244 5.99 -7.05 -7.03
CA PHE A 244 5.20 -7.13 -5.78
C PHE A 244 3.78 -6.60 -5.97
N ALA A 245 3.60 -5.54 -6.75
CA ALA A 245 2.27 -5.02 -7.06
C ALA A 245 1.45 -6.02 -7.88
N PHE A 246 2.07 -6.69 -8.85
CA PHE A 246 1.41 -7.73 -9.63
C PHE A 246 1.12 -9.00 -8.83
N ALA A 247 1.99 -9.39 -7.90
CA ALA A 247 1.70 -10.47 -6.94
C ALA A 247 0.48 -10.11 -6.06
N GLY A 248 0.41 -8.88 -5.58
CA GLY A 248 -0.75 -8.35 -4.86
C GLY A 248 -2.02 -8.30 -5.70
N LEU A 249 -1.91 -7.94 -6.99
CA LEU A 249 -3.02 -7.95 -7.95
C LEU A 249 -3.61 -9.35 -8.11
N ALA A 250 -2.76 -10.36 -8.29
CA ALA A 250 -3.18 -11.76 -8.40
C ALA A 250 -3.92 -12.21 -7.14
N LEU A 251 -3.36 -11.95 -5.95
CA LEU A 251 -4.02 -12.27 -4.68
C LEU A 251 -5.34 -11.51 -4.52
N GLY A 252 -5.39 -10.23 -4.89
CA GLY A 252 -6.61 -9.43 -4.80
C GLY A 252 -7.76 -10.01 -5.61
N PHE A 253 -7.51 -10.52 -6.82
CA PHE A 253 -8.53 -11.24 -7.61
C PHE A 253 -8.90 -12.60 -7.01
N ILE A 254 -7.96 -13.32 -6.37
CA ILE A 254 -8.27 -14.55 -5.62
C ILE A 254 -9.22 -14.24 -4.45
N LEU A 255 -8.93 -13.20 -3.66
CA LEU A 255 -9.78 -12.75 -2.53
C LEU A 255 -11.21 -12.40 -2.97
N GLN A 256 -11.39 -11.92 -4.20
CA GLN A 256 -12.69 -11.57 -4.76
C GLN A 256 -13.47 -12.78 -5.33
N SER A 257 -12.89 -13.99 -5.36
CA SER A 257 -13.60 -15.19 -5.81
C SER A 257 -14.72 -15.56 -4.83
N GLU A 258 -15.81 -16.12 -5.36
CA GLU A 258 -16.94 -16.58 -4.54
C GLU A 258 -16.50 -17.61 -3.49
N TRP A 259 -15.59 -18.51 -3.89
CA TRP A 259 -15.01 -19.49 -3.00
C TRP A 259 -14.25 -18.86 -1.83
N ALA A 260 -13.41 -17.87 -2.12
CA ALA A 260 -12.63 -17.17 -1.09
C ALA A 260 -13.54 -16.39 -0.12
N ARG A 261 -14.57 -15.71 -0.65
CA ARG A 261 -15.54 -14.99 0.18
C ARG A 261 -16.37 -15.92 1.07
N ALA A 262 -16.78 -17.08 0.52
CA ALA A 262 -17.54 -18.07 1.30
C ALA A 262 -16.70 -18.78 2.38
N ARG A 263 -15.38 -18.84 2.20
CA ARG A 263 -14.45 -19.56 3.08
C ARG A 263 -13.23 -18.71 3.47
N GLU A 264 -13.47 -17.44 3.79
CA GLU A 264 -12.41 -16.43 4.03
C GLU A 264 -11.32 -16.92 4.99
N ALA A 265 -11.71 -17.49 6.13
CA ALA A 265 -10.76 -17.99 7.12
C ALA A 265 -9.89 -19.13 6.56
N ARG A 266 -10.49 -20.11 5.88
CA ARG A 266 -9.73 -21.21 5.29
C ARG A 266 -8.79 -20.73 4.19
N MET A 267 -9.25 -19.79 3.39
CA MET A 267 -8.47 -19.20 2.31
C MET A 267 -7.25 -18.45 2.87
N LEU A 268 -7.43 -17.59 3.86
CA LEU A 268 -6.34 -16.80 4.43
C LEU A 268 -5.38 -17.64 5.28
N LEU A 269 -5.86 -18.63 6.03
CA LEU A 269 -4.98 -19.58 6.72
C LEU A 269 -4.20 -20.44 5.71
N GLY A 270 -4.86 -20.91 4.64
CA GLY A 270 -4.20 -21.60 3.54
C GLY A 270 -3.17 -20.75 2.81
N LEU A 271 -3.41 -19.44 2.69
CA LEU A 271 -2.45 -18.48 2.15
C LEU A 271 -1.17 -18.40 3.00
N GLY A 272 -1.30 -18.42 4.33
CA GLY A 272 -0.14 -18.45 5.22
C GLY A 272 0.69 -19.72 5.06
N VAL A 273 0.03 -20.89 4.96
CA VAL A 273 0.71 -22.16 4.69
C VAL A 273 1.40 -22.13 3.31
N ALA A 274 0.69 -21.67 2.27
CA ALA A 274 1.25 -21.52 0.93
C ALA A 274 2.44 -20.55 0.91
N GLY A 275 2.38 -19.47 1.71
CA GLY A 275 3.49 -18.53 1.91
C GLY A 275 4.71 -19.21 2.52
N GLY A 276 4.52 -20.03 3.55
CA GLY A 276 5.60 -20.83 4.16
C GLY A 276 6.22 -21.82 3.16
N VAL A 277 5.39 -22.54 2.43
CA VAL A 277 5.85 -23.47 1.36
C VAL A 277 6.63 -22.72 0.28
N LEU A 278 6.15 -21.54 -0.13
CA LEU A 278 6.85 -20.71 -1.12
C LEU A 278 8.21 -20.25 -0.64
N ILE A 279 8.35 -19.89 0.64
CA ILE A 279 9.63 -19.52 1.25
C ILE A 279 10.61 -20.70 1.17
N GLU A 280 10.20 -21.89 1.60
CA GLU A 280 11.08 -23.06 1.60
C GLU A 280 11.42 -23.53 0.17
N PHE A 281 10.46 -23.46 -0.75
CA PHE A 281 10.71 -23.73 -2.16
C PHE A 281 11.74 -22.75 -2.76
N ALA A 282 11.60 -21.46 -2.46
CA ALA A 282 12.53 -20.45 -2.96
C ALA A 282 13.93 -20.58 -2.35
N ARG A 283 14.03 -20.98 -1.07
CA ARG A 283 15.31 -21.31 -0.41
C ARG A 283 15.97 -22.53 -1.03
N TRP A 284 15.19 -23.56 -1.32
CA TRP A 284 15.67 -24.73 -2.04
C TRP A 284 16.16 -24.37 -3.44
N LEU A 285 15.39 -23.55 -4.19
CA LEU A 285 15.80 -23.08 -5.50
C LEU A 285 17.10 -22.27 -5.47
N ASP A 286 17.31 -21.45 -4.45
CA ASP A 286 18.52 -20.66 -4.27
C ASP A 286 19.74 -21.52 -3.92
N ALA A 287 19.54 -22.68 -3.25
CA ALA A 287 20.57 -23.61 -2.88
C ALA A 287 21.01 -24.53 -4.04
N GLU A 288 20.30 -24.54 -5.18
CA GLU A 288 20.64 -25.36 -6.34
C GLU A 288 21.97 -24.93 -6.95
N PRO A 289 22.89 -25.87 -7.25
CA PRO A 289 24.22 -25.54 -7.79
C PRO A 289 24.17 -24.92 -9.20
N ARG A 290 23.10 -25.20 -9.96
CA ARG A 290 22.90 -24.67 -11.31
C ARG A 290 22.19 -23.32 -11.24
N GLN A 291 22.97 -22.25 -11.22
CA GLN A 291 22.44 -20.91 -11.24
C GLN A 291 22.02 -20.51 -12.66
N PHE A 292 20.81 -19.97 -12.81
CA PHE A 292 20.29 -19.46 -14.09
C PHE A 292 20.99 -18.18 -14.55
N TYR A 293 21.58 -17.42 -13.63
CA TYR A 293 22.23 -16.13 -13.90
C TYR A 293 23.68 -16.19 -13.47
N ALA A 294 24.58 -15.80 -14.36
CA ALA A 294 26.00 -15.74 -14.04
C ALA A 294 26.35 -14.64 -13.02
N VAL A 295 25.60 -13.53 -13.09
CA VAL A 295 25.77 -12.38 -12.18
C VAL A 295 24.39 -11.87 -11.76
N TYR A 296 24.19 -11.69 -10.46
CA TYR A 296 22.97 -11.08 -9.89
C TYR A 296 23.24 -10.59 -8.46
N ASP A 297 22.43 -9.64 -8.01
CA ASP A 297 22.41 -9.20 -6.63
C ASP A 297 21.31 -9.94 -5.88
N TYR A 298 21.71 -10.77 -4.91
CA TYR A 298 20.76 -11.56 -4.13
C TYR A 298 19.67 -10.72 -3.47
N TRP A 299 20.05 -9.60 -2.86
CA TRP A 299 19.13 -8.78 -2.07
C TRP A 299 18.19 -7.90 -2.91
N HIS A 300 18.55 -7.59 -4.15
CA HIS A 300 17.78 -6.68 -4.99
C HIS A 300 17.14 -7.36 -6.20
N THR A 301 17.86 -8.25 -6.89
CA THR A 301 17.41 -8.79 -8.18
C THR A 301 17.11 -10.27 -8.19
N SER A 302 17.52 -11.05 -7.15
CA SER A 302 17.30 -12.50 -7.11
C SER A 302 15.82 -12.88 -7.19
N PRO A 303 15.42 -13.73 -8.17
CA PRO A 303 14.08 -14.30 -8.20
C PRO A 303 13.74 -15.14 -6.96
N SER A 304 14.71 -15.87 -6.41
CA SER A 304 14.52 -16.64 -5.18
C SER A 304 14.18 -15.72 -4.02
N PHE A 305 14.93 -14.61 -3.85
CA PHE A 305 14.66 -13.65 -2.78
C PHE A 305 13.33 -12.89 -3.00
N PHE A 306 12.96 -12.63 -4.25
CA PHE A 306 11.63 -12.10 -4.59
C PHE A 306 10.52 -13.04 -4.11
N LEU A 307 10.61 -14.35 -4.39
CA LEU A 307 9.63 -15.35 -3.96
C LEU A 307 9.59 -15.50 -2.44
N ILE A 308 10.75 -15.46 -1.76
CA ILE A 308 10.82 -15.44 -0.28
C ILE A 308 10.02 -14.26 0.26
N ARG A 309 10.23 -13.05 -0.29
CA ARG A 309 9.49 -11.86 0.14
C ARG A 309 7.99 -12.01 -0.12
N VAL A 310 7.56 -12.49 -1.28
CA VAL A 310 6.14 -12.74 -1.58
C VAL A 310 5.53 -13.74 -0.58
N GLY A 311 6.25 -14.81 -0.25
CA GLY A 311 5.85 -15.76 0.78
C GLY A 311 5.69 -15.11 2.14
N MET A 312 6.65 -14.26 2.54
CA MET A 312 6.58 -13.51 3.80
C MET A 312 5.40 -12.52 3.83
N LEU A 313 5.11 -11.84 2.72
CA LEU A 313 3.93 -10.96 2.61
C LEU A 313 2.62 -11.74 2.81
N ALA A 314 2.53 -12.96 2.28
CA ALA A 314 1.39 -13.85 2.49
C ALA A 314 1.24 -14.25 3.97
N VAL A 315 2.33 -14.61 4.64
CA VAL A 315 2.36 -14.93 6.08
C VAL A 315 1.97 -13.72 6.93
N ILE A 316 2.53 -12.53 6.64
CA ILE A 316 2.19 -11.28 7.34
C ILE A 316 0.70 -10.95 7.18
N LEU A 317 0.16 -11.09 5.97
CA LEU A 317 -1.27 -10.83 5.72
C LEU A 317 -2.16 -11.81 6.48
N THR A 318 -1.77 -13.09 6.55
CA THR A 318 -2.46 -14.10 7.34
C THR A 318 -2.41 -13.76 8.83
N GLY A 319 -1.24 -13.38 9.36
CA GLY A 319 -1.08 -12.94 10.74
C GLY A 319 -1.97 -11.74 11.07
N ALA A 320 -2.03 -10.76 10.17
CA ALA A 320 -2.91 -9.60 10.31
C ALA A 320 -4.40 -9.98 10.32
N TYR A 321 -4.81 -10.94 9.48
CA TYR A 321 -6.17 -11.48 9.49
C TYR A 321 -6.50 -12.14 10.80
N VAL A 322 -5.62 -13.03 11.30
CA VAL A 322 -5.77 -13.70 12.61
C VAL A 322 -5.88 -12.67 13.73
N TRP A 323 -5.01 -11.66 13.74
CA TRP A 323 -5.03 -10.57 14.70
C TRP A 323 -6.34 -9.78 14.68
N CYS A 324 -6.82 -9.40 13.50
CA CYS A 324 -8.05 -8.63 13.35
C CYS A 324 -9.31 -9.46 13.62
N LYS A 325 -9.26 -10.78 13.39
CA LYS A 325 -10.44 -11.66 13.54
C LYS A 325 -10.61 -12.23 14.94
N TRP A 326 -9.49 -12.58 15.60
CA TRP A 326 -9.51 -13.30 16.89
C TRP A 326 -8.62 -12.65 17.96
N GLY A 327 -7.88 -11.60 17.61
CA GLY A 327 -6.95 -10.93 18.51
C GLY A 327 -7.53 -9.66 19.14
N PRO A 328 -6.66 -8.87 19.82
CA PRO A 328 -7.03 -7.61 20.48
C PRO A 328 -7.62 -6.56 19.55
N GLY A 329 -7.55 -6.72 18.22
CA GLY A 329 -8.20 -5.86 17.24
C GLY A 329 -9.73 -5.78 17.40
N LEU A 330 -10.34 -6.74 18.12
CA LEU A 330 -11.75 -6.72 18.49
C LEU A 330 -12.08 -5.70 19.60
N TRP A 331 -11.08 -5.17 20.31
CA TRP A 331 -11.27 -4.24 21.43
C TRP A 331 -11.48 -2.77 21.02
N GLY A 332 -11.69 -2.50 19.73
CA GLY A 332 -12.13 -1.21 19.23
C GLY A 332 -11.02 -0.41 18.53
N PHE A 333 -10.12 0.27 19.24
CA PHE A 333 -9.08 1.11 18.64
C PHE A 333 -7.83 0.29 18.28
N SER A 334 -7.42 0.37 17.02
CA SER A 334 -6.16 -0.23 16.55
C SER A 334 -5.24 0.86 15.98
N PRO A 335 -4.07 1.13 16.61
CA PRO A 335 -3.10 2.10 16.12
C PRO A 335 -2.63 1.80 14.68
N LEU A 336 -2.41 0.53 14.35
CA LEU A 336 -1.97 0.13 13.02
C LEU A 336 -3.06 0.37 11.97
N ILE A 337 -4.32 0.02 12.25
CA ILE A 337 -5.44 0.34 11.34
C ILE A 337 -5.52 1.85 11.13
N GLN A 338 -5.38 2.64 12.20
CA GLN A 338 -5.42 4.10 12.14
C GLN A 338 -4.31 4.67 11.24
N LEU A 339 -3.07 4.22 11.41
CA LEU A 339 -1.93 4.60 10.55
C LEU A 339 -2.16 4.16 9.10
N GLY A 340 -2.62 2.93 8.89
CA GLY A 340 -2.87 2.38 7.56
C GLY A 340 -3.91 3.16 6.76
N GLN A 341 -4.93 3.69 7.44
CA GLN A 341 -5.96 4.53 6.82
C GLN A 341 -5.46 5.91 6.40
N ALA A 342 -4.34 6.37 6.96
CA ALA A 342 -3.71 7.64 6.69
C ALA A 342 -2.32 7.51 6.04
N SER A 343 -1.96 6.34 5.53
CA SER A 343 -0.60 5.95 5.15
C SER A 343 0.12 6.97 4.25
N LEU A 344 -0.55 7.54 3.23
CA LEU A 344 0.06 8.54 2.34
C LEU A 344 0.37 9.85 3.09
N LEU A 345 -0.52 10.29 3.98
CA LEU A 345 -0.29 11.51 4.76
C LEU A 345 0.87 11.32 5.74
N VAL A 346 0.88 10.21 6.48
CA VAL A 346 1.95 9.95 7.47
C VAL A 346 3.28 9.65 6.77
N TYR A 347 3.26 9.04 5.56
CA TYR A 347 4.44 8.90 4.71
C TYR A 347 5.02 10.27 4.38
N TRP A 348 4.21 11.21 3.88
CA TRP A 348 4.67 12.52 3.45
C TRP A 348 5.24 13.34 4.63
N VAL A 349 4.51 13.37 5.73
CA VAL A 349 4.86 14.25 6.87
C VAL A 349 6.07 13.75 7.65
N HIS A 350 6.21 12.42 7.90
CA HIS A 350 7.32 11.93 8.72
C HIS A 350 8.68 12.16 8.07
N ILE A 351 8.78 12.12 6.73
CA ILE A 351 10.03 12.34 6.00
C ILE A 351 10.63 13.70 6.35
N GLU A 352 9.79 14.75 6.46
CA GLU A 352 10.25 16.10 6.80
C GLU A 352 10.87 16.16 8.21
N PHE A 353 10.29 15.42 9.16
CA PHE A 353 10.78 15.37 10.54
C PHE A 353 11.95 14.41 10.76
N VAL A 354 12.26 13.57 9.78
CA VAL A 354 13.35 12.60 9.83
C VAL A 354 14.55 13.06 8.98
N TYR A 355 14.31 13.42 7.72
CA TYR A 355 15.36 13.81 6.76
C TYR A 355 15.39 15.31 6.46
N GLY A 356 14.28 16.03 6.64
CA GLY A 356 14.16 17.45 6.32
C GLY A 356 15.01 18.36 7.18
N ARG A 357 14.93 19.67 6.93
CA ARG A 357 15.59 20.71 7.75
C ARG A 357 15.04 20.77 9.18
N VAL A 358 13.79 20.35 9.35
CA VAL A 358 13.10 20.29 10.65
C VAL A 358 13.26 18.94 11.34
N SER A 359 14.32 18.17 10.98
CA SER A 359 14.62 16.91 11.64
C SER A 359 14.68 17.09 13.17
N ILE A 360 13.93 16.24 13.88
CA ILE A 360 13.81 16.37 15.35
C ILE A 360 15.07 15.93 16.09
N LEU A 361 15.96 15.16 15.44
CA LEU A 361 17.23 14.73 15.99
C LEU A 361 18.38 15.04 15.03
N PRO A 362 19.61 15.21 15.53
CA PRO A 362 20.78 15.42 14.70
C PRO A 362 21.10 14.20 13.86
N LYS A 363 21.40 14.43 12.57
CA LYS A 363 21.69 13.39 11.60
C LYS A 363 23.04 12.72 11.90
N HIS A 364 23.09 11.39 11.81
CA HIS A 364 24.29 10.55 11.95
C HIS A 364 25.06 10.74 13.26
N ARG A 365 24.39 11.13 14.34
CA ARG A 365 25.01 11.39 15.65
C ARG A 365 24.39 10.65 16.83
N MET A 366 23.30 9.90 16.58
CA MET A 366 22.55 9.29 17.67
C MET A 366 23.02 7.87 17.97
N THR A 367 22.91 7.50 19.25
CA THR A 367 22.98 6.12 19.71
C THR A 367 21.70 5.37 19.31
N ILE A 368 21.71 4.03 19.41
CA ILE A 368 20.50 3.20 19.19
C ILE A 368 19.35 3.65 20.11
N GLY A 369 19.63 3.85 21.40
CA GLY A 369 18.61 4.29 22.36
C GLY A 369 18.01 5.66 22.01
N GLY A 370 18.85 6.63 21.61
CA GLY A 370 18.40 7.95 21.20
C GLY A 370 17.56 7.92 19.93
N ALA A 371 18.00 7.19 18.91
CA ALA A 371 17.25 7.02 17.67
C ALA A 371 15.92 6.27 17.90
N SER A 372 15.90 5.26 18.79
CA SER A 372 14.68 4.53 19.16
C SER A 372 13.68 5.41 19.92
N ALA A 373 14.15 6.29 20.81
CA ALA A 373 13.30 7.28 21.47
C ALA A 373 12.69 8.26 20.45
N GLY A 374 13.49 8.74 19.49
CA GLY A 374 13.01 9.55 18.37
C GLY A 374 11.98 8.82 17.50
N LEU A 375 12.21 7.55 17.19
CA LEU A 375 11.25 6.70 16.47
C LEU A 375 9.91 6.60 17.21
N LEU A 376 9.93 6.44 18.53
CA LEU A 376 8.71 6.43 19.33
C LEU A 376 7.96 7.76 19.23
N VAL A 377 8.67 8.89 19.33
CA VAL A 377 8.08 10.23 19.18
C VAL A 377 7.45 10.40 17.79
N ILE A 378 8.17 10.04 16.72
CA ILE A 378 7.63 10.10 15.35
C ILE A 378 6.39 9.20 15.23
N THR A 379 6.44 7.99 15.73
CA THR A 379 5.31 7.05 15.65
C THR A 379 4.06 7.61 16.36
N LEU A 380 4.23 8.16 17.55
CA LEU A 380 3.13 8.78 18.30
C LEU A 380 2.60 10.05 17.61
N ALA A 381 3.48 10.90 17.08
CA ALA A 381 3.07 12.10 16.34
C ALA A 381 2.30 11.73 15.06
N MET A 382 2.75 10.72 14.31
CA MET A 382 2.06 10.25 13.10
C MET A 382 0.73 9.57 13.44
N LEU A 383 0.64 8.88 14.56
CA LEU A 383 -0.61 8.30 15.05
C LEU A 383 -1.62 9.40 15.42
N ALA A 384 -1.17 10.44 16.12
CA ALA A 384 -2.00 11.61 16.43
C ALA A 384 -2.49 12.32 15.16
N LEU A 385 -1.60 12.53 14.18
CA LEU A 385 -1.95 13.11 12.88
C LEU A 385 -3.01 12.26 12.14
N ALA A 386 -2.82 10.94 12.11
CA ALA A 386 -3.76 10.01 11.50
C ALA A 386 -5.13 10.05 12.19
N TYR A 387 -5.16 10.14 13.51
CA TYR A 387 -6.38 10.26 14.31
C TYR A 387 -7.13 11.56 14.04
N VAL A 388 -6.43 12.71 14.04
CA VAL A 388 -7.00 14.01 13.71
C VAL A 388 -7.61 14.00 12.31
N ARG A 389 -6.87 13.48 11.31
CA ARG A 389 -7.38 13.34 9.93
C ARG A 389 -8.67 12.53 9.88
N THR A 390 -8.74 11.41 10.59
CA THR A 390 -9.94 10.54 10.58
C THR A 390 -11.12 11.25 11.21
N LYS A 391 -10.92 11.96 12.33
CA LYS A 391 -11.98 12.76 12.98
C LYS A 391 -12.49 13.89 12.09
N LEU A 392 -11.59 14.61 11.41
CA LEU A 392 -11.97 15.71 10.50
C LEU A 392 -12.74 15.19 9.28
N LYS A 393 -12.32 14.05 8.72
CA LYS A 393 -13.07 13.38 7.64
C LYS A 393 -14.47 12.97 8.08
N GLY A 394 -14.63 12.48 9.30
CA GLY A 394 -15.95 12.14 9.89
C GLY A 394 -16.86 13.37 10.08
N ARG A 395 -16.30 14.59 10.14
CA ARG A 395 -17.01 15.87 10.19
C ARG A 395 -17.26 16.50 8.81
N GLY A 396 -17.01 15.77 7.72
CA GLY A 396 -17.20 16.29 6.36
C GLY A 396 -16.09 17.21 5.83
N VAL A 397 -15.00 17.36 6.60
CA VAL A 397 -13.81 18.11 6.15
C VAL A 397 -12.93 17.23 5.30
N GLU A 398 -12.94 17.42 4.00
CA GLU A 398 -12.05 16.72 3.06
C GLU A 398 -10.75 17.54 2.88
N TRP A 399 -9.61 16.98 3.30
CA TRP A 399 -8.30 17.63 3.20
C TRP A 399 -7.78 17.75 1.77
N MET A 400 -8.30 16.92 0.87
CA MET A 400 -7.92 16.91 -0.55
C MET A 400 -9.15 16.50 -1.39
N PRO A 401 -10.12 17.40 -1.59
CA PRO A 401 -11.37 17.07 -2.27
C PRO A 401 -11.16 16.64 -3.73
N TRP A 402 -10.09 17.06 -4.38
CA TRP A 402 -9.75 16.67 -5.76
C TRP A 402 -9.32 15.20 -5.90
N LEU A 403 -8.82 14.56 -4.83
CA LEU A 403 -8.42 13.15 -4.83
C LEU A 403 -9.62 12.18 -4.97
N HIS A 404 -10.83 12.65 -4.78
CA HIS A 404 -12.05 11.85 -4.79
C HIS A 404 -12.96 12.16 -5.97
N ARG A 405 -12.62 13.13 -6.82
CA ARG A 405 -13.38 13.41 -8.03
C ARG A 405 -13.08 12.33 -9.06
N ALA A 406 -14.03 11.45 -9.33
CA ALA A 406 -14.00 10.65 -10.55
C ALA A 406 -13.88 11.60 -11.76
N PRO A 407 -13.05 11.30 -12.77
CA PRO A 407 -13.03 12.10 -13.98
C PRO A 407 -14.44 12.17 -14.55
N ALA A 408 -14.87 13.40 -14.92
CA ALA A 408 -16.17 13.62 -15.49
C ALA A 408 -16.36 12.71 -16.72
N PRO A 409 -17.56 12.12 -16.93
CA PRO A 409 -17.83 11.37 -18.14
C PRO A 409 -17.64 12.32 -19.33
N LEU A 410 -16.90 11.86 -20.34
CA LEU A 410 -16.78 12.60 -21.60
C LEU A 410 -18.17 12.76 -22.21
N PRO A 411 -18.48 13.91 -22.82
CA PRO A 411 -19.68 14.04 -23.61
C PRO A 411 -19.69 12.94 -24.68
N ARG A 412 -20.89 12.36 -24.91
CA ARG A 412 -21.14 11.29 -25.87
C ARG A 412 -20.90 11.75 -27.29
#